data_cfae4748ea25d303bd10a44e535325e9
#
_entry.id   cfae4748ea25d303bd10a44e535325e9
#
_cell.length_a   1.000
_cell.length_b   1.000
_cell.length_c   1.000
_cell.angle_alpha   90.00
_cell.angle_beta   90.00
_cell.angle_gamma   90.00
#
_symmetry.space_group_name_H-M   'P 1'
#
loop_
_entity.id
_entity.type
_entity.pdbx_description
1 polymer ?
#
loop_
_entity_poly.entity_id
_entity_poly.type
_entity_poly.pdbx_seq_one_letter_code
_entity_poly.pdbx_strand_id
1 'polypeptide(L)'
;MPHKSSLLKIIILSLLFLSQHFWVANQAEALNQASIDRVKKIVMMLNIAAKEFEEGVVDGKIVVPPEYEESQVFLQQATERFARLSAEIPDSQKAENLKNQFVNMMDLVKDKVDSQRVWQEVNNINSELLATFNIEINKTPITPVSLANGKKIFENNCSVCHGLTGNGDGPMASQFDPSPAVLSNPKLTGDANTTAYDNFEVINVGIANTAMMAWAEALSETQIWDVTYYLRTFSNVNVQLPPVNLELAAIESSADTGGNLATAVVDEVRGLLDKSLEIYKSGQTENAAEVAFDAYLVYEKIESNLITKDKSLGVSLESAFSRYRGEIKRNAPFEHVQSLSNEINLNLAKGVKLLESKVGFTGMFFQSFSIIVREGFEAILIIAALIAFLVKSRNQARVKSIHIGVIVGILASFATAYIIQEILHLSMASQELLEGWIMLTAVVVLFWVSYWLVSKIET
;
A
#
# COMPACT_ATOMS: atom_id res chain seq x y z
N MET A 1 -75.96 1.17 -13.90
CA MET A 1 -74.69 0.72 -13.26
C MET A 1 -73.49 1.32 -13.96
N PRO A 2 -73.17 2.63 -13.82
CA PRO A 2 -71.96 3.23 -14.45
C PRO A 2 -70.81 3.52 -13.47
N HIS A 3 -70.94 3.25 -12.18
CA HIS A 3 -69.89 3.71 -11.21
C HIS A 3 -68.66 2.80 -11.03
N LYS A 4 -68.71 1.52 -11.43
CA LYS A 4 -67.57 0.61 -11.25
C LYS A 4 -66.41 0.81 -12.24
N SER A 5 -66.68 1.34 -13.46
CA SER A 5 -65.62 1.56 -14.44
C SER A 5 -64.77 2.80 -14.19
N SER A 6 -65.34 3.79 -13.51
CA SER A 6 -64.61 5.01 -13.15
C SER A 6 -63.62 4.83 -12.03
N LEU A 7 -63.99 4.01 -11.00
CA LEU A 7 -63.15 3.70 -9.86
C LEU A 7 -61.92 2.86 -10.29
N LEU A 8 -62.12 1.90 -11.19
CA LEU A 8 -61.05 1.06 -11.75
C LEU A 8 -60.02 1.88 -12.58
N LYS A 9 -60.52 2.86 -13.35
CA LYS A 9 -59.65 3.77 -14.09
C LYS A 9 -58.82 4.69 -13.20
N ILE A 10 -59.39 5.16 -12.09
CA ILE A 10 -58.65 5.97 -11.10
C ILE A 10 -57.59 5.13 -10.40
N ILE A 11 -57.88 3.89 -10.03
CA ILE A 11 -56.88 2.98 -9.41
C ILE A 11 -55.75 2.65 -10.37
N ILE A 12 -56.07 2.37 -11.66
CA ILE A 12 -55.05 2.12 -12.68
C ILE A 12 -54.17 3.35 -12.93
N LEU A 13 -54.76 4.55 -13.01
CA LEU A 13 -53.99 5.80 -13.17
C LEU A 13 -53.09 6.08 -11.93
N SER A 14 -53.59 5.85 -10.72
CA SER A 14 -52.81 6.05 -9.51
C SER A 14 -51.66 5.03 -9.39
N LEU A 15 -51.86 3.77 -9.80
CA LEU A 15 -50.79 2.75 -9.85
C LEU A 15 -49.74 3.09 -10.92
N LEU A 16 -50.15 3.57 -12.08
CA LEU A 16 -49.21 4.05 -13.11
C LEU A 16 -48.43 5.26 -12.65
N PHE A 17 -49.06 6.19 -11.94
CA PHE A 17 -48.38 7.37 -11.38
C PHE A 17 -47.40 7.00 -10.28
N LEU A 18 -47.77 6.07 -9.39
CA LEU A 18 -46.86 5.53 -8.37
C LEU A 18 -45.70 4.72 -8.97
N SER A 19 -45.95 3.95 -10.02
CA SER A 19 -44.88 3.20 -10.70
C SER A 19 -43.90 4.12 -11.43
N GLN A 20 -44.38 5.21 -12.03
CA GLN A 20 -43.49 6.20 -12.63
C GLN A 20 -42.64 6.94 -11.60
N HIS A 21 -43.21 7.31 -10.45
CA HIS A 21 -42.45 7.96 -9.39
C HIS A 21 -41.41 7.03 -8.77
N PHE A 22 -41.75 5.75 -8.57
CA PHE A 22 -40.82 4.74 -8.08
C PHE A 22 -39.69 4.49 -9.08
N TRP A 23 -40.00 4.45 -10.39
CA TRP A 23 -38.99 4.27 -11.43
C TRP A 23 -38.05 5.48 -11.55
N VAL A 24 -38.56 6.70 -11.49
CA VAL A 24 -37.77 7.96 -11.52
C VAL A 24 -36.89 8.06 -10.26
N ALA A 25 -37.41 7.71 -9.07
CA ALA A 25 -36.63 7.69 -7.84
C ALA A 25 -35.48 6.68 -7.91
N ASN A 26 -35.74 5.48 -8.41
CA ASN A 26 -34.72 4.44 -8.55
C ASN A 26 -33.64 4.80 -9.59
N GLN A 27 -34.00 5.51 -10.66
CA GLN A 27 -33.02 6.04 -11.60
C GLN A 27 -32.19 7.18 -11.00
N ALA A 28 -32.79 8.08 -10.22
CA ALA A 28 -32.06 9.16 -9.57
C ALA A 28 -31.07 8.63 -8.53
N GLU A 29 -31.45 7.58 -7.78
CA GLU A 29 -30.57 6.91 -6.83
C GLU A 29 -29.40 6.19 -7.52
N ALA A 30 -29.66 5.50 -8.62
CA ALA A 30 -28.62 4.86 -9.43
C ALA A 30 -27.64 5.84 -10.05
N LEU A 31 -28.12 7.01 -10.52
CA LEU A 31 -27.26 8.09 -11.04
C LEU A 31 -26.40 8.69 -9.93
N ASN A 32 -26.95 8.88 -8.73
CA ASN A 32 -26.20 9.36 -7.58
C ASN A 32 -25.11 8.37 -7.17
N GLN A 33 -25.40 7.06 -7.12
CA GLN A 33 -24.42 6.04 -6.80
C GLN A 33 -23.28 5.98 -7.83
N ALA A 34 -23.58 6.08 -9.11
CA ALA A 34 -22.56 6.12 -10.16
C ALA A 34 -21.62 7.33 -10.04
N SER A 35 -22.14 8.48 -9.60
CA SER A 35 -21.34 9.69 -9.36
C SER A 35 -20.48 9.53 -8.13
N ILE A 36 -20.99 8.94 -7.06
CA ILE A 36 -20.25 8.60 -5.84
C ILE A 36 -19.06 7.69 -6.17
N ASP A 37 -19.28 6.63 -6.95
CA ASP A 37 -18.21 5.69 -7.32
C ASP A 37 -17.13 6.37 -8.18
N ARG A 38 -17.51 7.31 -9.06
CA ARG A 38 -16.55 8.10 -9.84
C ARG A 38 -15.72 9.03 -8.95
N VAL A 39 -16.35 9.70 -7.98
CA VAL A 39 -15.63 10.54 -7.02
C VAL A 39 -14.66 9.72 -6.20
N LYS A 40 -15.08 8.56 -5.66
CA LYS A 40 -14.21 7.66 -4.89
C LYS A 40 -12.96 7.22 -5.69
N LYS A 41 -13.14 6.91 -6.98
CA LYS A 41 -12.02 6.58 -7.87
C LYS A 41 -11.06 7.75 -8.07
N ILE A 42 -11.58 8.98 -8.23
CA ILE A 42 -10.73 10.17 -8.34
C ILE A 42 -9.95 10.41 -7.06
N VAL A 43 -10.58 10.30 -5.90
CA VAL A 43 -9.92 10.40 -4.58
C VAL A 43 -8.81 9.36 -4.44
N MET A 44 -9.07 8.10 -4.81
CA MET A 44 -8.06 7.04 -4.78
C MET A 44 -6.86 7.38 -5.69
N MET A 45 -7.11 7.81 -6.92
CA MET A 45 -6.03 8.20 -7.85
C MET A 45 -5.19 9.36 -7.35
N LEU A 46 -5.81 10.36 -6.71
CA LEU A 46 -5.08 11.48 -6.12
C LEU A 46 -4.18 11.04 -4.96
N ASN A 47 -4.66 10.13 -4.12
CA ASN A 47 -3.89 9.59 -3.00
C ASN A 47 -2.71 8.76 -3.52
N ILE A 48 -2.91 7.90 -4.52
CA ILE A 48 -1.83 7.14 -5.14
C ILE A 48 -0.83 8.11 -5.80
N ALA A 49 -1.29 9.09 -6.57
CA ALA A 49 -0.40 10.07 -7.19
C ALA A 49 0.50 10.80 -6.17
N ALA A 50 -0.03 11.13 -4.99
CA ALA A 50 0.77 11.76 -3.93
C ALA A 50 1.77 10.80 -3.30
N LYS A 51 1.40 9.54 -3.09
CA LYS A 51 2.26 8.48 -2.57
C LYS A 51 3.43 8.22 -3.52
N GLU A 52 3.15 7.96 -4.80
CA GLU A 52 4.16 7.70 -5.82
C GLU A 52 5.09 8.92 -6.01
N PHE A 53 4.54 10.15 -5.87
CA PHE A 53 5.36 11.36 -5.87
C PHE A 53 6.31 11.41 -4.68
N GLU A 54 5.85 11.06 -3.48
CA GLU A 54 6.66 11.05 -2.26
C GLU A 54 7.80 10.02 -2.34
N GLU A 55 7.54 8.84 -2.92
CA GLU A 55 8.56 7.81 -3.15
C GLU A 55 9.51 8.18 -4.31
N GLY A 56 8.98 8.83 -5.34
CA GLY A 56 9.72 9.21 -6.55
C GLY A 56 10.60 10.44 -6.40
N VAL A 57 10.27 11.39 -5.49
CA VAL A 57 10.91 12.71 -5.38
C VAL A 57 11.33 13.02 -3.95
N VAL A 58 12.62 13.29 -3.74
CA VAL A 58 13.19 13.73 -2.45
C VAL A 58 14.00 15.01 -2.68
N ASP A 59 13.76 16.04 -1.85
CA ASP A 59 14.44 17.35 -1.93
C ASP A 59 14.41 17.97 -3.35
N GLY A 60 13.29 17.86 -4.04
CA GLY A 60 13.08 18.40 -5.38
C GLY A 60 13.81 17.64 -6.50
N LYS A 61 14.36 16.46 -6.20
CA LYS A 61 15.09 15.60 -7.15
C LYS A 61 14.37 14.28 -7.34
N ILE A 62 14.31 13.82 -8.58
CA ILE A 62 13.80 12.49 -8.89
C ILE A 62 14.82 11.46 -8.41
N VAL A 63 14.43 10.63 -7.45
CA VAL A 63 15.26 9.55 -6.86
C VAL A 63 14.82 8.18 -7.37
N VAL A 64 13.52 7.98 -7.64
CA VAL A 64 12.96 6.78 -8.25
C VAL A 64 12.13 7.21 -9.48
N PRO A 65 12.71 7.18 -10.71
CA PRO A 65 12.02 7.67 -11.89
C PRO A 65 10.68 6.98 -12.21
N PRO A 66 10.51 5.65 -12.07
CA PRO A 66 9.22 5.01 -12.31
C PRO A 66 8.10 5.58 -11.44
N GLU A 67 8.30 5.70 -10.13
CA GLU A 67 7.30 6.22 -9.19
C GLU A 67 6.91 7.68 -9.51
N TYR A 68 7.89 8.50 -9.89
CA TYR A 68 7.58 9.85 -10.35
C TYR A 68 6.76 9.86 -11.64
N GLU A 69 7.03 8.96 -12.60
CA GLU A 69 6.24 8.82 -13.83
C GLU A 69 4.83 8.32 -13.52
N GLU A 70 4.67 7.37 -12.60
CA GLU A 70 3.37 6.88 -12.16
C GLU A 70 2.54 7.95 -11.46
N SER A 71 3.14 8.73 -10.59
CA SER A 71 2.47 9.86 -9.95
C SER A 71 1.81 10.80 -10.98
N GLN A 72 2.51 11.07 -12.08
CA GLN A 72 1.98 11.91 -13.18
C GLN A 72 0.84 11.22 -13.92
N VAL A 73 0.94 9.91 -14.16
CA VAL A 73 -0.11 9.13 -14.83
C VAL A 73 -1.40 9.11 -14.00
N PHE A 74 -1.30 8.83 -12.70
CA PHE A 74 -2.47 8.83 -11.82
C PHE A 74 -3.11 10.22 -11.72
N LEU A 75 -2.31 11.26 -11.58
CA LEU A 75 -2.80 12.63 -11.51
C LEU A 75 -3.49 13.06 -12.83
N GLN A 76 -2.91 12.71 -13.97
CA GLN A 76 -3.53 12.95 -15.28
C GLN A 76 -4.89 12.23 -15.39
N GLN A 77 -4.95 10.95 -15.00
CA GLN A 77 -6.21 10.20 -15.06
C GLN A 77 -7.27 10.76 -14.10
N ALA A 78 -6.88 11.17 -12.90
CA ALA A 78 -7.77 11.85 -11.97
C ALA A 78 -8.34 13.15 -12.59
N THR A 79 -7.48 13.96 -13.20
CA THR A 79 -7.85 15.23 -13.86
C THR A 79 -8.81 15.00 -15.04
N GLU A 80 -8.53 14.04 -15.91
CA GLU A 80 -9.39 13.70 -17.05
C GLU A 80 -10.77 13.20 -16.59
N ARG A 81 -10.83 12.38 -15.54
CA ARG A 81 -12.09 11.89 -14.97
C ARG A 81 -12.86 13.00 -14.27
N PHE A 82 -12.17 13.88 -13.54
CA PHE A 82 -12.80 15.05 -12.96
C PHE A 82 -13.37 15.99 -14.02
N ALA A 83 -12.66 16.22 -15.13
CA ALA A 83 -13.17 17.05 -16.21
C ALA A 83 -14.51 16.55 -16.78
N ARG A 84 -14.72 15.22 -16.87
CA ARG A 84 -16.02 14.64 -17.26
C ARG A 84 -17.07 14.77 -16.14
N LEU A 85 -16.66 14.57 -14.88
CA LEU A 85 -17.54 14.66 -13.73
C LEU A 85 -17.99 16.10 -13.43
N SER A 86 -17.15 17.08 -13.72
CA SER A 86 -17.38 18.50 -13.41
C SER A 86 -18.67 19.06 -14.06
N ALA A 87 -19.11 18.48 -15.17
CA ALA A 87 -20.39 18.84 -15.83
C ALA A 87 -21.63 18.49 -14.97
N GLU A 88 -21.49 17.61 -13.97
CA GLU A 88 -22.56 17.21 -13.05
C GLU A 88 -22.64 18.11 -11.80
N ILE A 89 -21.69 19.03 -11.63
CA ILE A 89 -21.66 19.99 -10.51
C ILE A 89 -22.57 21.15 -10.84
N PRO A 90 -23.69 21.36 -10.09
CA PRO A 90 -24.64 22.44 -10.40
C PRO A 90 -24.05 23.83 -10.21
N ASP A 91 -23.12 23.99 -9.26
CA ASP A 91 -22.43 25.25 -8.98
C ASP A 91 -21.19 25.37 -9.86
N SER A 92 -21.34 26.18 -10.92
CA SER A 92 -20.26 26.42 -11.90
C SER A 92 -19.00 27.04 -11.28
N GLN A 93 -19.14 27.82 -10.21
CA GLN A 93 -18.00 28.44 -9.53
C GLN A 93 -17.19 27.35 -8.75
N LYS A 94 -17.89 26.44 -8.08
CA LYS A 94 -17.24 25.29 -7.42
C LYS A 94 -16.54 24.38 -8.42
N ALA A 95 -17.20 24.09 -9.55
CA ALA A 95 -16.60 23.28 -10.62
C ALA A 95 -15.31 23.92 -11.15
N GLU A 96 -15.30 25.24 -11.37
CA GLU A 96 -14.10 25.94 -11.85
C GLU A 96 -13.02 26.02 -10.76
N ASN A 97 -13.38 26.23 -9.50
CA ASN A 97 -12.42 26.22 -8.39
C ASN A 97 -11.70 24.86 -8.29
N LEU A 98 -12.45 23.76 -8.26
CA LEU A 98 -11.88 22.41 -8.26
C LEU A 98 -10.98 22.18 -9.47
N LYS A 99 -11.38 22.58 -10.66
CA LYS A 99 -10.57 22.47 -11.87
C LYS A 99 -9.24 23.21 -11.75
N ASN A 100 -9.25 24.40 -11.17
CA ASN A 100 -8.02 25.16 -10.91
C ASN A 100 -7.12 24.48 -9.89
N GLN A 101 -7.67 23.80 -8.87
CA GLN A 101 -6.91 23.02 -7.92
C GLN A 101 -6.22 21.80 -8.60
N PHE A 102 -6.91 21.10 -9.50
CA PHE A 102 -6.28 20.03 -10.29
C PHE A 102 -5.13 20.55 -11.17
N VAL A 103 -5.30 21.72 -11.81
CA VAL A 103 -4.22 22.36 -12.57
C VAL A 103 -3.05 22.73 -11.65
N ASN A 104 -3.31 23.35 -10.51
CA ASN A 104 -2.27 23.67 -9.52
C ASN A 104 -1.54 22.42 -9.04
N MET A 105 -2.26 21.32 -8.79
CA MET A 105 -1.67 20.04 -8.38
C MET A 105 -0.70 19.49 -9.44
N MET A 106 -1.06 19.59 -10.74
CA MET A 106 -0.18 19.19 -11.84
C MET A 106 1.12 20.01 -11.86
N ASP A 107 1.02 21.33 -11.60
CA ASP A 107 2.19 22.20 -11.51
C ASP A 107 3.06 21.87 -10.32
N LEU A 108 2.49 21.59 -9.12
CA LEU A 108 3.23 21.19 -7.93
C LEU A 108 4.05 19.90 -8.17
N VAL A 109 3.44 18.89 -8.79
CA VAL A 109 4.13 17.63 -9.14
C VAL A 109 5.24 17.87 -10.17
N LYS A 110 4.96 18.68 -11.21
CA LYS A 110 5.95 19.01 -12.24
C LYS A 110 7.14 19.79 -11.68
N ASP A 111 6.89 20.73 -10.79
CA ASP A 111 7.90 21.55 -10.13
C ASP A 111 8.66 20.81 -9.03
N LYS A 112 8.25 19.57 -8.73
CA LYS A 112 8.85 18.71 -7.72
C LYS A 112 8.96 19.41 -6.36
N VAL A 113 7.85 20.01 -5.93
CA VAL A 113 7.77 20.66 -4.62
C VAL A 113 7.87 19.62 -3.50
N ASP A 114 7.98 20.11 -2.27
CA ASP A 114 7.96 19.25 -1.08
C ASP A 114 6.71 18.36 -1.03
N SER A 115 6.88 17.07 -0.70
CA SER A 115 5.80 16.07 -0.69
C SER A 115 4.66 16.45 0.28
N GLN A 116 4.95 17.10 1.40
CA GLN A 116 3.91 17.60 2.31
C GLN A 116 2.96 18.57 1.64
N ARG A 117 3.48 19.43 0.76
CA ARG A 117 2.66 20.38 0.03
C ARG A 117 1.77 19.68 -1.00
N VAL A 118 2.28 18.63 -1.64
CA VAL A 118 1.50 17.77 -2.55
C VAL A 118 0.36 17.10 -1.78
N TRP A 119 0.65 16.50 -0.63
CA TRP A 119 -0.36 15.89 0.24
C TRP A 119 -1.40 16.89 0.76
N GLN A 120 -0.99 18.10 1.11
CA GLN A 120 -1.92 19.15 1.53
C GLN A 120 -2.91 19.50 0.42
N GLU A 121 -2.45 19.64 -0.82
CA GLU A 121 -3.32 19.95 -1.96
C GLU A 121 -4.25 18.77 -2.28
N VAL A 122 -3.76 17.53 -2.25
CA VAL A 122 -4.60 16.33 -2.40
C VAL A 122 -5.72 16.30 -1.35
N ASN A 123 -5.39 16.53 -0.09
CA ASN A 123 -6.39 16.55 0.99
C ASN A 123 -7.42 17.66 0.80
N ASN A 124 -7.02 18.84 0.30
CA ASN A 124 -7.92 19.94 -0.01
C ASN A 124 -8.88 19.56 -1.14
N ILE A 125 -8.36 19.02 -2.24
CA ILE A 125 -9.17 18.57 -3.38
C ILE A 125 -10.14 17.46 -2.95
N ASN A 126 -9.67 16.47 -2.22
CA ASN A 126 -10.49 15.36 -1.73
C ASN A 126 -11.64 15.86 -0.85
N SER A 127 -11.35 16.74 0.09
CA SER A 127 -12.36 17.33 0.99
C SER A 127 -13.42 18.11 0.23
N GLU A 128 -13.00 18.90 -0.75
CA GLU A 128 -13.93 19.71 -1.56
C GLU A 128 -14.76 18.85 -2.52
N LEU A 129 -14.17 17.80 -3.11
CA LEU A 129 -14.89 16.81 -3.92
C LEU A 129 -15.98 16.11 -3.11
N LEU A 130 -15.62 15.57 -1.96
CA LEU A 130 -16.56 14.84 -1.08
C LEU A 130 -17.71 15.77 -0.64
N ALA A 131 -17.40 17.01 -0.25
CA ALA A 131 -18.41 17.99 0.14
C ALA A 131 -19.30 18.42 -1.06
N THR A 132 -18.74 18.55 -2.25
CA THR A 132 -19.48 18.97 -3.43
C THR A 132 -20.50 17.95 -3.90
N PHE A 133 -20.18 16.66 -3.77
CA PHE A 133 -21.07 15.55 -4.12
C PHE A 133 -21.88 15.04 -2.93
N ASN A 134 -21.82 15.71 -1.78
CA ASN A 134 -22.48 15.34 -0.53
C ASN A 134 -22.20 13.87 -0.15
N ILE A 135 -20.95 13.46 -0.35
CA ILE A 135 -20.49 12.13 0.03
C ILE A 135 -20.06 12.19 1.47
N GLU A 136 -20.85 11.59 2.34
CA GLU A 136 -20.47 11.39 3.73
C GLU A 136 -19.47 10.25 3.77
N ILE A 137 -18.27 10.53 4.29
CA ILE A 137 -17.36 9.46 4.71
C ILE A 137 -17.99 8.82 5.94
N ASN A 138 -18.17 7.52 5.92
CA ASN A 138 -18.64 6.78 7.11
C ASN A 138 -17.64 7.00 8.26
N LYS A 139 -17.96 7.96 9.13
CA LYS A 139 -17.18 8.25 10.33
C LYS A 139 -17.35 7.24 11.45
N THR A 140 -18.09 6.17 11.16
CA THR A 140 -18.40 5.07 12.09
C THR A 140 -18.31 3.74 11.34
N PRO A 141 -17.88 2.67 12.00
CA PRO A 141 -17.83 1.36 11.37
C PRO A 141 -19.22 0.88 10.97
N ILE A 142 -19.31 0.27 9.80
CA ILE A 142 -20.56 -0.30 9.27
C ILE A 142 -20.80 -1.69 9.89
N THR A 143 -19.71 -2.43 10.16
CA THR A 143 -19.74 -3.76 10.76
C THR A 143 -19.47 -3.72 12.27
N PRO A 144 -19.89 -4.75 13.03
CA PRO A 144 -19.58 -4.85 14.46
C PRO A 144 -18.08 -4.85 14.70
N VAL A 145 -17.60 -3.93 15.53
CA VAL A 145 -16.18 -3.85 15.91
C VAL A 145 -15.79 -5.03 16.81
N SER A 146 -14.70 -5.69 16.47
CA SER A 146 -14.09 -6.77 17.23
C SER A 146 -12.82 -6.31 17.95
N LEU A 147 -12.91 -5.99 19.24
CA LEU A 147 -11.74 -5.65 20.05
C LEU A 147 -10.71 -6.81 20.11
N ALA A 148 -11.19 -8.07 20.04
CA ALA A 148 -10.33 -9.24 20.04
C ALA A 148 -9.50 -9.33 18.76
N ASN A 149 -10.09 -8.99 17.61
CA ASN A 149 -9.38 -8.92 16.34
C ASN A 149 -8.45 -7.71 16.31
N GLY A 150 -8.92 -6.53 16.75
CA GLY A 150 -8.11 -5.32 16.87
C GLY A 150 -6.86 -5.53 17.73
N LYS A 151 -6.99 -6.28 18.84
CA LYS A 151 -5.85 -6.69 19.67
C LYS A 151 -4.81 -7.50 18.86
N LYS A 152 -5.27 -8.51 18.12
CA LYS A 152 -4.36 -9.33 17.31
C LYS A 152 -3.64 -8.51 16.24
N ILE A 153 -4.36 -7.61 15.58
CA ILE A 153 -3.79 -6.70 14.56
C ILE A 153 -2.74 -5.80 15.22
N PHE A 154 -3.07 -5.19 16.35
CA PHE A 154 -2.16 -4.32 17.08
C PHE A 154 -0.88 -5.03 17.52
N GLU A 155 -1.02 -6.21 18.14
CA GLU A 155 0.13 -7.01 18.60
C GLU A 155 1.04 -7.44 17.46
N ASN A 156 0.49 -7.74 16.28
CA ASN A 156 1.26 -8.24 15.14
C ASN A 156 1.90 -7.13 14.30
N ASN A 157 1.27 -5.94 14.23
CA ASN A 157 1.66 -4.92 13.26
C ASN A 157 2.07 -3.58 13.91
N CYS A 158 1.51 -3.22 15.05
CA CYS A 158 1.67 -1.88 15.63
C CYS A 158 2.60 -1.87 16.86
N SER A 159 2.56 -2.94 17.66
CA SER A 159 3.28 -3.02 18.95
C SER A 159 4.78 -2.94 18.80
N VAL A 160 5.34 -3.29 17.65
CA VAL A 160 6.78 -3.23 17.36
C VAL A 160 7.32 -1.79 17.47
N CYS A 161 6.49 -0.79 17.16
CA CYS A 161 6.80 0.62 17.32
C CYS A 161 6.13 1.23 18.55
N HIS A 162 4.83 0.99 18.73
CA HIS A 162 4.03 1.63 19.77
C HIS A 162 4.09 0.94 21.15
N GLY A 163 4.74 -0.23 21.27
CA GLY A 163 4.77 -1.03 22.49
C GLY A 163 3.44 -1.77 22.75
N LEU A 164 3.48 -2.86 23.52
CA LEU A 164 2.30 -3.68 23.81
C LEU A 164 1.20 -2.94 24.58
N THR A 165 1.57 -1.90 25.29
CA THR A 165 0.67 -1.05 26.08
C THR A 165 0.39 0.31 25.44
N GLY A 166 0.90 0.55 24.22
CA GLY A 166 0.70 1.79 23.49
C GLY A 166 1.48 2.98 24.04
N ASN A 167 2.58 2.77 24.77
CA ASN A 167 3.37 3.83 25.38
C ASN A 167 4.46 4.40 24.45
N GLY A 168 4.52 3.99 23.17
CA GLY A 168 5.55 4.43 22.25
C GLY A 168 6.93 3.83 22.55
N ASP A 169 6.98 2.75 23.34
CA ASP A 169 8.18 2.09 23.86
C ASP A 169 8.43 0.72 23.20
N GLY A 170 7.93 0.54 21.98
CA GLY A 170 8.17 -0.69 21.22
C GLY A 170 9.65 -0.91 20.89
N PRO A 171 10.05 -2.16 20.57
CA PRO A 171 11.44 -2.51 20.28
C PRO A 171 12.10 -1.65 19.20
N MET A 172 11.35 -1.12 18.27
CA MET A 172 11.84 -0.25 17.21
C MET A 172 11.64 1.26 17.49
N ALA A 173 11.00 1.63 18.60
CA ALA A 173 10.63 3.01 18.88
C ALA A 173 11.81 3.99 18.85
N SER A 174 12.96 3.57 19.38
CA SER A 174 14.19 4.38 19.43
C SER A 174 14.83 4.65 18.05
N GLN A 175 14.38 3.96 17.01
CA GLN A 175 14.93 4.07 15.66
C GLN A 175 14.25 5.17 14.83
N PHE A 176 13.18 5.79 15.34
CA PHE A 176 12.37 6.74 14.60
C PHE A 176 12.45 8.15 15.18
N ASP A 177 12.49 9.14 14.29
CA ASP A 177 12.35 10.54 14.57
C ASP A 177 11.32 11.15 13.60
N PRO A 178 10.15 11.62 14.07
CA PRO A 178 9.72 11.61 15.47
C PRO A 178 9.47 10.21 16.05
N SER A 179 9.68 10.07 17.36
CA SER A 179 9.36 8.84 18.09
C SER A 179 7.88 8.46 17.94
N PRO A 180 7.53 7.15 17.96
CA PRO A 180 6.15 6.71 17.88
C PRO A 180 5.25 7.37 18.93
N ALA A 181 4.05 7.74 18.52
CA ALA A 181 3.09 8.39 19.38
C ALA A 181 2.72 7.50 20.58
N VAL A 182 2.55 8.13 21.76
CA VAL A 182 2.08 7.48 23.00
C VAL A 182 0.56 7.31 22.92
N LEU A 183 0.09 6.13 22.49
CA LEU A 183 -1.33 5.85 22.29
C LEU A 183 -2.12 5.72 23.60
N SER A 184 -1.44 5.55 24.74
CA SER A 184 -2.04 5.64 26.07
C SER A 184 -2.35 7.07 26.51
N ASN A 185 -1.93 8.07 25.73
CA ASN A 185 -2.25 9.47 26.00
C ASN A 185 -3.72 9.76 25.63
N PRO A 186 -4.58 10.13 26.61
CA PRO A 186 -5.99 10.40 26.35
C PRO A 186 -6.25 11.47 25.28
N LYS A 187 -5.36 12.43 25.13
CA LYS A 187 -5.50 13.48 24.10
C LYS A 187 -5.45 12.92 22.68
N LEU A 188 -4.79 11.79 22.47
CA LEU A 188 -4.68 11.17 21.15
C LEU A 188 -5.77 10.13 20.88
N THR A 189 -6.21 9.41 21.91
CA THR A 189 -7.06 8.24 21.74
C THR A 189 -8.30 8.21 22.66
N GLY A 190 -8.46 9.17 23.54
CA GLY A 190 -9.54 9.19 24.54
C GLY A 190 -10.27 10.52 24.69
N ASP A 191 -9.77 11.62 24.12
CA ASP A 191 -10.38 12.94 24.24
C ASP A 191 -11.63 13.06 23.36
N ALA A 192 -12.58 13.89 23.83
CA ALA A 192 -13.76 14.28 23.06
C ALA A 192 -13.42 15.05 21.77
N ASN A 193 -12.24 15.68 21.71
CA ASN A 193 -11.77 16.41 20.54
C ASN A 193 -11.04 15.50 19.51
N THR A 194 -10.68 14.26 19.89
CA THR A 194 -10.10 13.27 18.98
C THR A 194 -11.06 12.10 18.84
N THR A 195 -11.79 12.08 17.75
CA THR A 195 -12.82 11.07 17.48
C THR A 195 -12.18 9.73 17.13
N ALA A 196 -12.98 8.65 17.10
CA ALA A 196 -12.51 7.36 16.60
C ALA A 196 -12.16 7.45 15.11
N TYR A 197 -12.87 8.30 14.37
CA TYR A 197 -12.60 8.53 12.96
C TYR A 197 -11.23 9.20 12.73
N ASP A 198 -10.83 10.14 13.57
CA ASP A 198 -9.48 10.76 13.45
C ASP A 198 -8.37 9.72 13.64
N ASN A 199 -8.55 8.78 14.58
CA ASN A 199 -7.61 7.68 14.75
C ASN A 199 -7.65 6.69 13.58
N PHE A 200 -8.86 6.41 13.05
CA PHE A 200 -9.03 5.59 11.85
C PHE A 200 -8.28 6.18 10.67
N GLU A 201 -8.45 7.48 10.40
CA GLU A 201 -7.77 8.17 9.31
C GLU A 201 -6.25 8.09 9.43
N VAL A 202 -5.70 8.30 10.64
CA VAL A 202 -4.25 8.18 10.87
C VAL A 202 -3.75 6.78 10.55
N ILE A 203 -4.50 5.74 10.89
CA ILE A 203 -4.11 4.36 10.56
C ILE A 203 -4.28 4.11 9.06
N ASN A 204 -5.37 4.60 8.49
CA ASN A 204 -5.73 4.39 7.09
C ASN A 204 -4.70 5.00 6.14
N VAL A 205 -4.33 6.28 6.35
CA VAL A 205 -3.47 7.04 5.43
C VAL A 205 -2.02 7.22 5.91
N GLY A 206 -1.71 6.84 7.16
CA GLY A 206 -0.40 7.09 7.76
C GLY A 206 -0.16 8.57 8.12
N ILE A 207 1.08 8.91 8.44
CA ILE A 207 1.51 10.28 8.73
C ILE A 207 2.73 10.58 7.86
N ALA A 208 2.58 11.51 6.93
CA ALA A 208 3.63 11.92 6.01
C ALA A 208 4.94 12.30 6.75
N ASN A 209 6.07 11.91 6.18
CA ASN A 209 7.42 12.13 6.74
C ASN A 209 7.65 11.51 8.14
N THR A 210 6.93 10.44 8.46
CA THR A 210 7.16 9.65 9.67
C THR A 210 7.21 8.16 9.35
N ALA A 211 7.62 7.35 10.32
CA ALA A 211 7.58 5.89 10.20
C ALA A 211 6.15 5.30 10.33
N MET A 212 5.11 6.14 10.53
CA MET A 212 3.72 5.70 10.59
C MET A 212 3.17 5.59 9.16
N MET A 213 3.31 4.39 8.60
CA MET A 213 2.85 4.07 7.25
C MET A 213 1.32 3.98 7.13
N ALA A 214 0.81 4.10 5.93
CA ALA A 214 -0.59 3.82 5.61
C ALA A 214 -0.88 2.31 5.75
N TRP A 215 -2.02 1.97 6.37
CA TRP A 215 -2.44 0.58 6.56
C TRP A 215 -3.63 0.18 5.69
N ALA A 216 -4.18 1.11 4.91
CA ALA A 216 -5.31 0.84 4.01
C ALA A 216 -5.01 -0.25 2.97
N GLU A 217 -3.76 -0.45 2.61
CA GLU A 217 -3.33 -1.46 1.65
C GLU A 217 -3.18 -2.86 2.28
N ALA A 218 -2.87 -2.91 3.58
CA ALA A 218 -2.59 -4.15 4.31
C ALA A 218 -3.78 -4.65 5.14
N LEU A 219 -4.69 -3.75 5.50
CA LEU A 219 -5.85 -4.03 6.37
C LEU A 219 -7.13 -3.59 5.66
N SER A 220 -8.19 -4.41 5.77
CA SER A 220 -9.52 -3.98 5.34
C SER A 220 -10.06 -2.85 6.24
N GLU A 221 -11.04 -2.09 5.74
CA GLU A 221 -11.71 -1.02 6.51
C GLU A 221 -12.22 -1.54 7.87
N THR A 222 -12.85 -2.72 7.89
CA THR A 222 -13.28 -3.37 9.12
C THR A 222 -12.11 -3.65 10.08
N GLN A 223 -11.00 -4.13 9.57
CA GLN A 223 -9.79 -4.40 10.37
C GLN A 223 -9.17 -3.11 10.92
N ILE A 224 -9.18 -2.03 10.14
CA ILE A 224 -8.73 -0.71 10.61
C ILE A 224 -9.66 -0.21 11.71
N TRP A 225 -10.98 -0.37 11.59
CA TRP A 225 -11.92 -0.04 12.66
C TRP A 225 -11.70 -0.89 13.90
N ASP A 226 -11.45 -2.19 13.76
CA ASP A 226 -11.16 -3.08 14.88
C ASP A 226 -9.93 -2.62 15.68
N VAL A 227 -8.83 -2.33 15.01
CA VAL A 227 -7.60 -1.85 15.67
C VAL A 227 -7.76 -0.43 16.19
N THR A 228 -8.51 0.44 15.51
CA THR A 228 -8.84 1.79 15.97
C THR A 228 -9.55 1.76 17.32
N TYR A 229 -10.57 0.95 17.48
CA TYR A 229 -11.26 0.84 18.76
C TYR A 229 -10.41 0.12 19.81
N TYR A 230 -9.59 -0.83 19.43
CA TYR A 230 -8.66 -1.47 20.35
C TYR A 230 -7.63 -0.50 20.92
N LEU A 231 -6.95 0.30 20.08
CA LEU A 231 -5.96 1.25 20.58
C LEU A 231 -6.56 2.32 21.50
N ARG A 232 -7.82 2.69 21.32
CA ARG A 232 -8.53 3.59 22.23
C ARG A 232 -8.76 3.00 23.61
N THR A 233 -8.67 1.69 23.79
CA THR A 233 -8.73 1.04 25.10
C THR A 233 -7.52 1.34 25.96
N PHE A 234 -6.38 1.78 25.40
CA PHE A 234 -5.20 2.13 26.17
C PHE A 234 -5.39 3.39 27.02
N SER A 235 -6.20 4.34 26.56
CA SER A 235 -6.52 5.56 27.28
C SER A 235 -7.86 5.51 28.00
N ASN A 236 -8.78 4.64 27.54
CA ASN A 236 -10.12 4.48 28.10
C ASN A 236 -10.56 3.02 28.07
N VAL A 237 -10.46 2.34 29.21
CA VAL A 237 -10.88 0.93 29.35
C VAL A 237 -12.38 0.68 29.10
N ASN A 238 -13.21 1.72 29.15
CA ASN A 238 -14.65 1.66 28.90
C ASN A 238 -15.02 2.27 27.54
N VAL A 239 -14.26 1.97 26.49
CA VAL A 239 -14.56 2.44 25.14
C VAL A 239 -15.98 2.02 24.74
N GLN A 240 -16.80 3.02 24.43
CA GLN A 240 -18.15 2.80 23.89
C GLN A 240 -18.01 2.36 22.43
N LEU A 241 -18.44 1.14 22.11
CA LEU A 241 -18.50 0.68 20.74
C LEU A 241 -19.72 1.31 20.04
N PRO A 242 -19.59 1.68 18.76
CA PRO A 242 -20.69 2.29 18.02
C PRO A 242 -21.87 1.29 17.85
N PRO A 243 -23.11 1.78 17.81
CA PRO A 243 -24.24 0.95 17.46
C PRO A 243 -24.10 0.48 16.00
N VAL A 244 -24.34 -0.79 15.76
CA VAL A 244 -24.27 -1.41 14.44
C VAL A 244 -25.53 -1.14 13.65
N ASN A 245 -25.41 -0.69 12.40
CA ASN A 245 -26.52 -0.71 11.46
C ASN A 245 -26.64 -2.10 10.83
N LEU A 246 -27.57 -2.91 11.35
CA LEU A 246 -27.77 -4.31 10.96
C LEU A 246 -28.14 -4.49 9.48
N GLU A 247 -28.75 -3.50 8.82
CA GLU A 247 -29.09 -3.58 7.40
C GLU A 247 -27.84 -3.45 6.51
N LEU A 248 -26.92 -2.53 6.83
CA LEU A 248 -25.66 -2.37 6.12
C LEU A 248 -24.69 -3.52 6.44
N ALA A 249 -24.64 -3.98 7.69
CA ALA A 249 -23.83 -5.13 8.10
C ALA A 249 -24.23 -6.44 7.39
N ALA A 250 -25.49 -6.61 7.02
CA ALA A 250 -25.96 -7.79 6.28
C ALA A 250 -25.47 -7.78 4.81
N ILE A 251 -25.30 -6.61 4.22
CA ILE A 251 -24.79 -6.46 2.85
C ILE A 251 -23.27 -6.75 2.81
N GLU A 252 -22.51 -6.25 3.78
CA GLU A 252 -21.08 -6.48 3.86
C GLU A 252 -20.70 -7.87 4.40
N SER A 253 -21.48 -8.46 5.30
CA SER A 253 -21.21 -9.81 5.79
C SER A 253 -21.33 -10.89 4.68
N SER A 254 -22.03 -10.59 3.61
CA SER A 254 -22.02 -11.44 2.40
C SER A 254 -20.73 -11.28 1.56
N ALA A 255 -19.95 -10.21 1.76
CA ALA A 255 -18.68 -9.97 1.11
C ALA A 255 -17.46 -10.42 1.95
N ASP A 256 -17.62 -10.50 3.28
CA ASP A 256 -16.55 -10.88 4.24
C ASP A 256 -16.71 -12.34 4.73
N THR A 257 -16.89 -13.27 3.79
CA THR A 257 -16.62 -14.68 4.06
C THR A 257 -15.12 -14.90 3.95
N GLY A 258 -14.35 -14.67 5.02
CA GLY A 258 -13.00 -15.22 5.31
C GLY A 258 -12.05 -15.53 4.14
N GLY A 259 -12.33 -15.03 2.97
CA GLY A 259 -11.48 -15.06 1.78
C GLY A 259 -10.37 -14.05 1.96
N ASN A 260 -9.15 -14.49 1.78
CA ASN A 260 -7.95 -13.67 1.80
C ASN A 260 -8.17 -12.41 0.92
N LEU A 261 -7.88 -11.24 1.45
CA LEU A 261 -8.00 -9.96 0.73
C LEU A 261 -7.38 -10.03 -0.67
N ALA A 262 -6.20 -10.69 -0.80
CA ALA A 262 -5.53 -10.88 -2.07
C ALA A 262 -6.40 -11.64 -3.10
N THR A 263 -7.14 -12.68 -2.69
CA THR A 263 -8.05 -13.42 -3.56
C THR A 263 -9.20 -12.53 -4.03
N ALA A 264 -9.83 -11.78 -3.13
CA ALA A 264 -10.94 -10.88 -3.46
C ALA A 264 -10.51 -9.77 -4.43
N VAL A 265 -9.35 -9.15 -4.18
CA VAL A 265 -8.76 -8.12 -5.07
C VAL A 265 -8.48 -8.72 -6.45
N VAL A 266 -7.86 -9.90 -6.51
CA VAL A 266 -7.53 -10.54 -7.80
C VAL A 266 -8.78 -10.95 -8.58
N ASP A 267 -9.84 -11.40 -7.91
CA ASP A 267 -11.11 -11.71 -8.58
C ASP A 267 -11.80 -10.45 -9.13
N GLU A 268 -11.72 -9.32 -8.42
CA GLU A 268 -12.18 -8.01 -8.90
C GLU A 268 -11.38 -7.57 -10.13
N VAL A 269 -10.04 -7.67 -10.08
CA VAL A 269 -9.16 -7.36 -11.22
C VAL A 269 -9.51 -8.19 -12.45
N ARG A 270 -9.71 -9.51 -12.29
CA ARG A 270 -10.11 -10.41 -13.37
C ARG A 270 -11.42 -9.98 -14.00
N GLY A 271 -12.43 -9.69 -13.18
CA GLY A 271 -13.72 -9.21 -13.66
C GLY A 271 -13.60 -7.91 -14.48
N LEU A 272 -12.71 -7.00 -14.09
CA LEU A 272 -12.44 -5.78 -14.84
C LEU A 272 -11.67 -6.04 -16.14
N LEU A 273 -10.70 -6.95 -16.14
CA LEU A 273 -9.99 -7.35 -17.36
C LEU A 273 -10.95 -8.01 -18.38
N ASP A 274 -11.82 -8.90 -17.93
CA ASP A 274 -12.84 -9.53 -18.78
C ASP A 274 -13.80 -8.48 -19.37
N LYS A 275 -14.27 -7.56 -18.54
CA LYS A 275 -15.11 -6.43 -18.97
C LYS A 275 -14.39 -5.52 -19.97
N SER A 276 -13.12 -5.21 -19.74
CA SER A 276 -12.29 -4.43 -20.66
C SER A 276 -12.18 -5.11 -22.04
N LEU A 277 -11.94 -6.43 -22.07
CA LEU A 277 -11.89 -7.22 -23.31
C LEU A 277 -13.23 -7.22 -24.05
N GLU A 278 -14.34 -7.35 -23.35
CA GLU A 278 -15.69 -7.32 -23.92
C GLU A 278 -16.01 -5.98 -24.59
N ILE A 279 -15.68 -4.86 -23.89
CA ILE A 279 -15.82 -3.50 -24.41
C ILE A 279 -14.88 -3.31 -25.61
N TYR A 280 -13.65 -3.78 -25.55
CA TYR A 280 -12.70 -3.69 -26.66
C TYR A 280 -13.19 -4.45 -27.90
N LYS A 281 -13.74 -5.64 -27.72
CA LYS A 281 -14.34 -6.44 -28.80
C LYS A 281 -15.53 -5.72 -29.46
N SER A 282 -16.25 -4.87 -28.72
CA SER A 282 -17.34 -4.05 -29.26
C SER A 282 -16.86 -2.80 -30.02
N GLY A 283 -15.55 -2.59 -30.14
CA GLY A 283 -14.95 -1.44 -30.82
C GLY A 283 -14.87 -0.15 -30.00
N GLN A 284 -15.18 -0.20 -28.70
CA GLN A 284 -15.14 0.96 -27.80
C GLN A 284 -13.77 1.06 -27.10
N THR A 285 -12.76 1.41 -27.88
CA THR A 285 -11.34 1.42 -27.46
C THR A 285 -11.09 2.28 -26.23
N GLU A 286 -11.61 3.50 -26.19
CA GLU A 286 -11.35 4.42 -25.06
C GLU A 286 -11.97 3.91 -23.75
N ASN A 287 -13.22 3.44 -23.83
CA ASN A 287 -13.89 2.85 -22.67
C ASN A 287 -13.19 1.57 -22.19
N ALA A 288 -12.70 0.75 -23.13
CA ALA A 288 -11.92 -0.45 -22.79
C ALA A 288 -10.62 -0.10 -22.07
N ALA A 289 -9.90 0.93 -22.53
CA ALA A 289 -8.68 1.41 -21.90
C ALA A 289 -8.92 2.03 -20.51
N GLU A 290 -10.09 2.64 -20.31
CA GLU A 290 -10.49 3.17 -19.00
C GLU A 290 -10.76 2.03 -18.00
N VAL A 291 -11.47 0.98 -18.43
CA VAL A 291 -11.71 -0.19 -17.58
C VAL A 291 -10.43 -1.00 -17.33
N ALA A 292 -9.50 -1.04 -18.29
CA ALA A 292 -8.17 -1.62 -18.10
C ALA A 292 -7.37 -0.89 -17.02
N PHE A 293 -7.49 0.44 -16.98
CA PHE A 293 -6.86 1.24 -15.92
C PHE A 293 -7.56 1.05 -14.56
N ASP A 294 -8.88 0.87 -14.55
CA ASP A 294 -9.58 0.50 -13.31
C ASP A 294 -9.10 -0.84 -12.73
N ALA A 295 -8.76 -1.81 -13.60
CA ALA A 295 -8.18 -3.08 -13.16
C ALA A 295 -6.81 -2.88 -12.51
N TYR A 296 -5.97 -2.01 -13.07
CA TYR A 296 -4.68 -1.63 -12.48
C TYR A 296 -4.87 -0.93 -11.14
N LEU A 297 -5.78 0.04 -11.05
CA LEU A 297 -6.12 0.76 -9.82
C LEU A 297 -6.57 -0.18 -8.68
N VAL A 298 -7.24 -1.28 -9.00
CA VAL A 298 -7.61 -2.30 -8.00
C VAL A 298 -6.41 -3.16 -7.62
N TYR A 299 -5.51 -3.47 -8.56
CA TYR A 299 -4.28 -4.23 -8.31
C TYR A 299 -3.34 -3.49 -7.34
N GLU A 300 -3.26 -2.16 -7.38
CA GLU A 300 -2.48 -1.32 -6.46
C GLU A 300 -2.71 -1.67 -4.98
N LYS A 301 -3.92 -2.11 -4.62
CA LYS A 301 -4.25 -2.50 -3.23
C LYS A 301 -3.38 -3.65 -2.69
N ILE A 302 -2.76 -4.44 -3.57
CA ILE A 302 -1.92 -5.59 -3.18
C ILE A 302 -0.49 -5.51 -3.72
N GLU A 303 -0.17 -4.52 -4.53
CA GLU A 303 1.11 -4.39 -5.22
C GLU A 303 2.28 -4.29 -4.24
N SER A 304 2.27 -3.34 -3.31
CA SER A 304 3.33 -3.15 -2.32
C SER A 304 3.62 -4.43 -1.52
N ASN A 305 2.57 -5.15 -1.14
CA ASN A 305 2.70 -6.45 -0.46
C ASN A 305 3.32 -7.51 -1.36
N LEU A 306 3.01 -7.49 -2.65
CA LEU A 306 3.55 -8.43 -3.63
C LEU A 306 5.02 -8.12 -3.92
N ILE A 307 5.37 -6.85 -4.13
CA ILE A 307 6.75 -6.38 -4.36
C ILE A 307 7.65 -6.75 -3.19
N THR A 308 7.16 -6.62 -1.95
CA THR A 308 7.90 -7.02 -0.75
C THR A 308 8.22 -8.52 -0.73
N LYS A 309 7.35 -9.37 -1.30
CA LYS A 309 7.56 -10.84 -1.36
C LYS A 309 8.30 -11.30 -2.61
N ASP A 310 8.02 -10.68 -3.74
CA ASP A 310 8.66 -10.95 -5.04
C ASP A 310 8.64 -9.69 -5.91
N LYS A 311 9.71 -8.90 -5.80
CA LYS A 311 9.90 -7.66 -6.57
C LYS A 311 9.81 -7.91 -8.07
N SER A 312 10.35 -9.03 -8.57
CA SER A 312 10.34 -9.36 -9.99
C SER A 312 8.92 -9.57 -10.52
N LEU A 313 8.08 -10.25 -9.73
CA LEU A 313 6.68 -10.49 -10.09
C LEU A 313 5.85 -9.20 -10.05
N GLY A 314 6.05 -8.32 -9.05
CA GLY A 314 5.39 -7.03 -8.95
C GLY A 314 5.68 -6.17 -10.18
N VAL A 315 6.96 -5.88 -10.46
CA VAL A 315 7.40 -5.11 -11.63
C VAL A 315 6.93 -5.74 -12.96
N SER A 316 6.86 -7.08 -13.04
CA SER A 316 6.33 -7.76 -14.23
C SER A 316 4.83 -7.51 -14.43
N LEU A 317 4.04 -7.48 -13.35
CA LEU A 317 2.60 -7.20 -13.40
C LEU A 317 2.34 -5.75 -13.80
N GLU A 318 2.99 -4.79 -13.18
CA GLU A 318 2.94 -3.36 -13.51
C GLU A 318 3.20 -3.14 -15.02
N SER A 319 4.34 -3.66 -15.51
CA SER A 319 4.68 -3.61 -16.93
C SER A 319 3.62 -4.29 -17.83
N ALA A 320 3.01 -5.39 -17.38
CA ALA A 320 1.98 -6.10 -18.13
C ALA A 320 0.68 -5.29 -18.21
N PHE A 321 0.25 -4.63 -17.14
CA PHE A 321 -0.91 -3.72 -17.14
C PHE A 321 -0.69 -2.51 -18.06
N SER A 322 0.50 -1.89 -17.98
CA SER A 322 0.87 -0.77 -18.85
C SER A 322 0.83 -1.17 -20.33
N ARG A 323 1.40 -2.33 -20.68
CA ARG A 323 1.36 -2.88 -22.05
C ARG A 323 -0.07 -3.19 -22.49
N TYR A 324 -0.86 -3.84 -21.65
CA TYR A 324 -2.25 -4.19 -21.94
C TYR A 324 -3.08 -2.95 -22.32
N ARG A 325 -3.03 -1.91 -21.47
CA ARG A 325 -3.68 -0.63 -21.73
C ARG A 325 -3.13 0.07 -22.98
N GLY A 326 -1.81 0.06 -23.16
CA GLY A 326 -1.15 0.67 -24.32
C GLY A 326 -1.57 0.03 -25.63
N GLU A 327 -1.68 -1.29 -25.71
CA GLU A 327 -2.08 -2.01 -26.91
C GLU A 327 -3.58 -1.84 -27.23
N ILE A 328 -4.44 -1.73 -26.22
CA ILE A 328 -5.84 -1.30 -26.41
C ILE A 328 -5.88 0.08 -27.09
N LYS A 329 -5.16 1.08 -26.57
CA LYS A 329 -5.14 2.43 -27.13
C LYS A 329 -4.60 2.51 -28.56
N ARG A 330 -3.71 1.57 -28.93
CA ARG A 330 -3.16 1.45 -30.29
C ARG A 330 -4.06 0.67 -31.25
N ASN A 331 -5.25 0.23 -30.82
CA ASN A 331 -6.13 -0.66 -31.60
C ASN A 331 -5.43 -1.94 -32.09
N ALA A 332 -4.63 -2.58 -31.23
CA ALA A 332 -3.95 -3.82 -31.56
C ALA A 332 -4.97 -4.97 -31.83
N PRO A 333 -4.57 -6.04 -32.58
CA PRO A 333 -5.43 -7.19 -32.82
C PRO A 333 -5.97 -7.76 -31.49
N PHE A 334 -7.27 -8.14 -31.49
CA PHE A 334 -7.96 -8.63 -30.29
C PHE A 334 -7.22 -9.81 -29.63
N GLU A 335 -6.73 -10.76 -30.43
CA GLU A 335 -6.00 -11.92 -29.94
C GLU A 335 -4.73 -11.52 -29.18
N HIS A 336 -4.06 -10.45 -29.60
CA HIS A 336 -2.89 -9.94 -28.92
C HIS A 336 -3.26 -9.32 -27.56
N VAL A 337 -4.29 -8.49 -27.54
CA VAL A 337 -4.80 -7.87 -26.29
C VAL A 337 -5.28 -8.96 -25.32
N GLN A 338 -5.98 -9.98 -25.81
CA GLN A 338 -6.41 -11.12 -25.00
C GLN A 338 -5.23 -11.90 -24.43
N SER A 339 -4.14 -12.08 -25.20
CA SER A 339 -2.94 -12.78 -24.71
C SER A 339 -2.28 -12.04 -23.55
N LEU A 340 -2.28 -10.69 -23.56
CA LEU A 340 -1.77 -9.87 -22.48
C LEU A 340 -2.65 -9.97 -21.23
N SER A 341 -3.97 -9.99 -21.38
CA SER A 341 -4.88 -10.24 -20.25
C SER A 341 -4.63 -11.61 -19.62
N ASN A 342 -4.38 -12.65 -20.43
CA ASN A 342 -4.06 -13.99 -19.93
C ASN A 342 -2.71 -14.00 -19.18
N GLU A 343 -1.71 -13.25 -19.65
CA GLU A 343 -0.41 -13.08 -18.98
C GLU A 343 -0.61 -12.44 -17.59
N ILE A 344 -1.38 -11.36 -17.49
CA ILE A 344 -1.72 -10.71 -16.22
C ILE A 344 -2.41 -11.71 -15.29
N ASN A 345 -3.44 -12.40 -15.75
CA ASN A 345 -4.19 -13.38 -14.95
C ASN A 345 -3.32 -14.52 -14.42
N LEU A 346 -2.36 -15.00 -15.22
CA LEU A 346 -1.40 -16.02 -14.80
C LEU A 346 -0.47 -15.52 -13.70
N ASN A 347 0.03 -14.29 -13.83
CA ASN A 347 0.92 -13.68 -12.85
C ASN A 347 0.18 -13.31 -11.56
N LEU A 348 -1.06 -12.83 -11.65
CA LEU A 348 -1.92 -12.62 -10.48
C LEU A 348 -2.16 -13.92 -9.71
N ALA A 349 -2.38 -15.04 -10.40
CA ALA A 349 -2.54 -16.34 -9.75
C ALA A 349 -1.28 -16.80 -8.99
N LYS A 350 -0.08 -16.44 -9.48
CA LYS A 350 1.18 -16.65 -8.73
C LYS A 350 1.24 -15.72 -7.51
N GLY A 351 0.87 -14.45 -7.70
CA GLY A 351 0.84 -13.45 -6.64
C GLY A 351 -0.05 -13.85 -5.46
N VAL A 352 -1.27 -14.32 -5.72
CA VAL A 352 -2.17 -14.84 -4.67
C VAL A 352 -1.48 -15.92 -3.86
N LYS A 353 -0.87 -16.92 -4.50
CA LYS A 353 -0.17 -18.02 -3.80
C LYS A 353 0.96 -17.52 -2.91
N LEU A 354 1.69 -16.48 -3.34
CA LEU A 354 2.76 -15.87 -2.55
C LEU A 354 2.19 -15.08 -1.37
N LEU A 355 1.13 -14.30 -1.59
CA LEU A 355 0.49 -13.50 -0.56
C LEU A 355 -0.21 -14.37 0.50
N GLU A 356 -0.81 -15.49 0.09
CA GLU A 356 -1.43 -16.49 0.97
C GLU A 356 -0.42 -17.37 1.70
N SER A 357 0.79 -17.51 1.17
CA SER A 357 1.82 -18.30 1.82
C SER A 357 2.18 -17.68 3.16
N LYS A 358 1.64 -18.23 4.25
CA LYS A 358 2.13 -17.96 5.59
C LYS A 358 3.53 -18.56 5.67
N VAL A 359 4.54 -17.71 5.51
CA VAL A 359 5.91 -18.10 5.90
C VAL A 359 5.87 -18.20 7.43
N GLY A 360 5.58 -19.38 7.93
CA GLY A 360 5.59 -19.64 9.37
C GLY A 360 6.99 -19.34 9.93
N PHE A 361 7.06 -19.04 11.23
CA PHE A 361 8.33 -18.83 11.95
C PHE A 361 9.41 -19.86 11.57
N THR A 362 9.04 -21.12 11.39
CA THR A 362 9.93 -22.19 10.91
C THR A 362 10.48 -21.93 9.50
N GLY A 363 9.70 -21.43 8.57
CA GLY A 363 10.16 -21.11 7.21
C GLY A 363 11.15 -19.95 7.20
N MET A 364 10.85 -18.86 7.91
CA MET A 364 11.76 -17.71 8.09
C MET A 364 13.04 -18.13 8.80
N PHE A 365 12.93 -18.97 9.83
CA PHE A 365 14.09 -19.50 10.55
C PHE A 365 14.99 -20.31 9.62
N PHE A 366 14.46 -21.26 8.86
CA PHE A 366 15.27 -22.09 7.97
C PHE A 366 15.88 -21.29 6.83
N GLN A 367 15.19 -20.29 6.30
CA GLN A 367 15.73 -19.39 5.28
C GLN A 367 16.91 -18.57 5.82
N SER A 368 16.73 -17.90 6.95
CA SER A 368 17.80 -17.13 7.60
C SER A 368 18.95 -18.03 8.04
N PHE A 369 18.64 -19.19 8.61
CA PHE A 369 19.64 -20.18 9.03
C PHE A 369 20.45 -20.68 7.83
N SER A 370 19.82 -20.98 6.70
CA SER A 370 20.51 -21.44 5.47
C SER A 370 21.51 -20.40 4.96
N ILE A 371 21.13 -19.10 4.97
CA ILE A 371 22.02 -18.00 4.58
C ILE A 371 23.20 -17.93 5.54
N ILE A 372 22.95 -17.92 6.85
CA ILE A 372 24.03 -17.85 7.88
C ILE A 372 24.97 -19.06 7.79
N VAL A 373 24.42 -20.26 7.54
CA VAL A 373 25.24 -21.47 7.39
C VAL A 373 26.11 -21.37 6.14
N ARG A 374 25.57 -20.89 5.01
CA ARG A 374 26.35 -20.72 3.78
C ARG A 374 27.52 -19.76 3.99
N GLU A 375 27.24 -18.55 4.47
CA GLU A 375 28.27 -17.53 4.73
C GLU A 375 29.27 -17.99 5.81
N GLY A 376 28.76 -18.62 6.88
CA GLY A 376 29.61 -19.19 7.94
C GLY A 376 30.52 -20.31 7.43
N PHE A 377 30.06 -21.13 6.50
CA PHE A 377 30.87 -22.19 5.91
C PHE A 377 32.04 -21.64 5.08
N GLU A 378 31.81 -20.56 4.31
CA GLU A 378 32.85 -19.85 3.58
C GLU A 378 33.93 -19.30 4.53
N ALA A 379 33.52 -18.68 5.63
CA ALA A 379 34.45 -18.18 6.65
C ALA A 379 35.25 -19.32 7.32
N ILE A 380 34.60 -20.44 7.63
CA ILE A 380 35.27 -21.62 8.22
C ILE A 380 36.30 -22.19 7.26
N LEU A 381 36.01 -22.27 5.95
CA LEU A 381 36.97 -22.78 4.97
C LEU A 381 38.23 -21.91 4.90
N ILE A 382 38.10 -20.59 4.95
CA ILE A 382 39.22 -19.64 4.94
C ILE A 382 40.07 -19.84 6.21
N ILE A 383 39.41 -19.92 7.38
CA ILE A 383 40.10 -20.12 8.65
C ILE A 383 40.83 -21.48 8.68
N ALA A 384 40.19 -22.56 8.20
CA ALA A 384 40.75 -23.87 8.11
C ALA A 384 42.00 -23.89 7.17
N ALA A 385 41.92 -23.23 6.03
CA ALA A 385 43.06 -23.14 5.11
C ALA A 385 44.25 -22.38 5.72
N LEU A 386 44.00 -21.29 6.46
CA LEU A 386 45.05 -20.54 7.16
C LEU A 386 45.69 -21.36 8.27
N ILE A 387 44.90 -22.11 9.06
CA ILE A 387 45.41 -22.98 10.11
C ILE A 387 46.25 -24.11 9.47
N ALA A 388 45.75 -24.76 8.42
CA ALA A 388 46.49 -25.80 7.71
C ALA A 388 47.83 -25.30 7.15
N PHE A 389 47.84 -24.08 6.58
CA PHE A 389 49.07 -23.46 6.12
C PHE A 389 50.07 -23.19 7.24
N LEU A 390 49.63 -22.66 8.39
CA LEU A 390 50.51 -22.42 9.55
C LEU A 390 51.07 -23.74 10.16
N VAL A 391 50.26 -24.78 10.22
CA VAL A 391 50.69 -26.09 10.68
C VAL A 391 51.74 -26.69 9.73
N LYS A 392 51.47 -26.62 8.40
CA LYS A 392 52.41 -27.14 7.38
C LYS A 392 53.73 -26.37 7.34
N SER A 393 53.70 -25.07 7.56
CA SER A 393 54.89 -24.19 7.62
C SER A 393 55.64 -24.23 8.95
N ARG A 394 55.33 -25.17 9.87
CA ARG A 394 55.89 -25.31 11.21
C ARG A 394 55.73 -24.08 12.13
N ASN A 395 54.78 -23.20 11.84
CA ASN A 395 54.46 -21.98 12.60
C ASN A 395 53.26 -22.17 13.55
N GLN A 396 53.15 -23.32 14.19
CA GLN A 396 51.99 -23.69 15.05
C GLN A 396 51.75 -22.72 16.21
N ALA A 397 52.78 -22.03 16.70
CA ALA A 397 52.63 -21.02 17.75
C ALA A 397 51.70 -19.87 17.34
N ARG A 398 51.59 -19.58 16.03
CA ARG A 398 50.71 -18.50 15.49
C ARG A 398 49.26 -18.91 15.27
N VAL A 399 48.91 -20.19 15.41
CA VAL A 399 47.50 -20.65 15.32
C VAL A 399 46.64 -19.98 16.40
N LYS A 400 47.22 -19.73 17.59
CA LYS A 400 46.53 -18.97 18.64
C LYS A 400 46.10 -17.55 18.18
N SER A 401 46.93 -16.90 17.36
CA SER A 401 46.61 -15.56 16.83
C SER A 401 45.41 -15.60 15.88
N ILE A 402 45.22 -16.69 15.10
CA ILE A 402 44.04 -16.87 14.27
C ILE A 402 42.77 -16.95 15.11
N HIS A 403 42.80 -17.78 16.16
CA HIS A 403 41.62 -17.89 17.04
C HIS A 403 41.27 -16.57 17.75
N ILE A 404 42.29 -15.82 18.18
CA ILE A 404 42.08 -14.46 18.71
C ILE A 404 41.46 -13.53 17.65
N GLY A 405 41.96 -13.58 16.42
CA GLY A 405 41.44 -12.81 15.31
C GLY A 405 39.95 -13.12 15.00
N VAL A 406 39.57 -14.41 15.06
CA VAL A 406 38.19 -14.85 14.90
C VAL A 406 37.26 -14.26 15.99
N ILE A 407 37.73 -14.36 17.26
CA ILE A 407 36.98 -13.82 18.40
C ILE A 407 36.81 -12.30 18.26
N VAL A 408 37.90 -11.60 17.92
CA VAL A 408 37.86 -10.13 17.71
C VAL A 408 36.93 -9.80 16.55
N GLY A 409 36.96 -10.57 15.45
CA GLY A 409 36.05 -10.38 14.29
C GLY A 409 34.57 -10.54 14.68
N ILE A 410 34.24 -11.56 15.47
CA ILE A 410 32.87 -11.78 15.97
C ILE A 410 32.45 -10.61 16.86
N LEU A 411 33.29 -10.16 17.79
CA LEU A 411 32.97 -9.02 18.65
C LEU A 411 32.81 -7.73 17.85
N ALA A 412 33.66 -7.51 16.84
CA ALA A 412 33.56 -6.37 15.94
C ALA A 412 32.26 -6.41 15.12
N SER A 413 31.83 -7.59 14.68
CA SER A 413 30.54 -7.77 13.97
C SER A 413 29.36 -7.36 14.84
N PHE A 414 29.32 -7.78 16.13
CA PHE A 414 28.29 -7.32 17.05
C PHE A 414 28.36 -5.81 17.33
N ALA A 415 29.55 -5.25 17.47
CA ALA A 415 29.72 -3.82 17.66
C ALA A 415 29.24 -3.03 16.43
N THR A 416 29.56 -3.51 15.21
CA THR A 416 29.10 -2.88 13.96
C THR A 416 27.58 -2.96 13.82
N ALA A 417 26.98 -4.13 14.11
CA ALA A 417 25.53 -4.30 14.11
C ALA A 417 24.85 -3.31 15.06
N TYR A 418 25.39 -3.18 16.29
CA TYR A 418 24.89 -2.22 17.27
C TYR A 418 25.02 -0.76 16.79
N ILE A 419 26.17 -0.40 16.19
CA ILE A 419 26.39 0.95 15.65
C ILE A 419 25.42 1.26 14.52
N ILE A 420 25.20 0.30 13.60
CA ILE A 420 24.25 0.49 12.50
C ILE A 420 22.83 0.65 13.05
N GLN A 421 22.44 -0.15 14.02
CA GLN A 421 21.10 -0.16 14.58
C GLN A 421 20.79 1.06 15.44
N GLU A 422 21.74 1.55 16.24
CA GLU A 422 21.51 2.60 17.22
C GLU A 422 21.97 4.01 16.78
N ILE A 423 22.91 4.09 15.83
CA ILE A 423 23.53 5.38 15.47
C ILE A 423 23.12 5.84 14.07
N LEU A 424 22.91 4.89 13.14
CA LEU A 424 22.54 5.20 11.77
C LEU A 424 21.05 5.03 11.57
N HIS A 425 20.26 6.05 11.90
CA HIS A 425 18.85 6.16 11.53
C HIS A 425 18.77 6.48 10.03
N LEU A 426 18.82 5.45 9.19
CA LEU A 426 18.86 5.62 7.73
C LEU A 426 17.47 5.42 7.14
N SER A 427 17.04 6.38 6.31
CA SER A 427 15.89 6.18 5.41
C SER A 427 16.16 5.01 4.44
N MET A 428 15.13 4.38 3.86
CA MET A 428 15.28 3.25 2.93
C MET A 428 16.27 3.56 1.79
N ALA A 429 16.20 4.75 1.18
CA ALA A 429 17.13 5.18 0.13
C ALA A 429 18.59 5.29 0.62
N SER A 430 18.79 5.67 1.87
CA SER A 430 20.14 5.73 2.46
C SER A 430 20.68 4.34 2.81
N GLN A 431 19.81 3.36 3.10
CA GLN A 431 20.19 1.97 3.33
C GLN A 431 20.75 1.33 2.06
N GLU A 432 20.09 1.50 0.92
CA GLU A 432 20.58 0.98 -0.36
C GLU A 432 21.93 1.59 -0.76
N LEU A 433 22.10 2.89 -0.54
CA LEU A 433 23.40 3.56 -0.77
C LEU A 433 24.49 3.03 0.17
N LEU A 434 24.15 2.79 1.45
CA LEU A 434 25.09 2.22 2.42
C LEU A 434 25.49 0.79 2.05
N GLU A 435 24.53 -0.05 1.64
CA GLU A 435 24.82 -1.40 1.15
C GLU A 435 25.80 -1.36 -0.05
N GLY A 436 25.53 -0.48 -1.01
CA GLY A 436 26.44 -0.28 -2.15
C GLY A 436 27.86 0.10 -1.73
N TRP A 437 28.01 1.03 -0.80
CA TRP A 437 29.32 1.43 -0.26
C TRP A 437 30.02 0.32 0.52
N ILE A 438 29.27 -0.46 1.32
CA ILE A 438 29.79 -1.62 2.07
C ILE A 438 30.28 -2.68 1.08
N MET A 439 29.50 -3.02 0.05
CA MET A 439 29.89 -3.97 -0.99
C MET A 439 31.17 -3.53 -1.71
N LEU A 440 31.25 -2.26 -2.11
CA LEU A 440 32.42 -1.71 -2.78
C LEU A 440 33.66 -1.75 -1.89
N THR A 441 33.51 -1.44 -0.60
CA THR A 441 34.58 -1.52 0.39
C THR A 441 35.04 -2.97 0.57
N ALA A 442 34.11 -3.93 0.64
CA ALA A 442 34.41 -5.35 0.75
C ALA A 442 35.21 -5.85 -0.46
N VAL A 443 34.86 -5.44 -1.68
CA VAL A 443 35.61 -5.77 -2.91
C VAL A 443 37.06 -5.25 -2.83
N VAL A 444 37.24 -3.99 -2.40
CA VAL A 444 38.60 -3.39 -2.27
C VAL A 444 39.43 -4.14 -1.24
N VAL A 445 38.84 -4.47 -0.09
CA VAL A 445 39.52 -5.23 0.99
C VAL A 445 39.90 -6.64 0.51
N LEU A 446 38.98 -7.34 -0.17
CA LEU A 446 39.22 -8.68 -0.71
C LEU A 446 40.34 -8.65 -1.76
N PHE A 447 40.35 -7.65 -2.64
CA PHE A 447 41.40 -7.48 -3.64
C PHE A 447 42.76 -7.23 -2.98
N TRP A 448 42.80 -6.36 -1.95
CA TRP A 448 44.02 -6.05 -1.21
C TRP A 448 44.56 -7.27 -0.46
N VAL A 449 43.69 -8.04 0.21
CA VAL A 449 44.07 -9.27 0.92
C VAL A 449 44.57 -10.33 -0.06
N SER A 450 43.90 -10.50 -1.21
CA SER A 450 44.35 -11.45 -2.25
C SER A 450 45.72 -11.08 -2.81
N TYR A 451 45.93 -9.80 -3.10
CA TYR A 451 47.23 -9.30 -3.56
C TYR A 451 48.34 -9.51 -2.51
N TRP A 452 48.04 -9.20 -1.24
CA TRP A 452 48.97 -9.41 -0.11
C TRP A 452 49.33 -10.88 0.06
N LEU A 453 48.36 -11.77 -0.07
CA LEU A 453 48.56 -13.23 0.04
C LEU A 453 49.49 -13.74 -1.08
N VAL A 454 49.24 -13.33 -2.33
CA VAL A 454 50.07 -13.72 -3.47
C VAL A 454 51.48 -13.17 -3.34
N SER A 455 51.65 -11.92 -2.93
CA SER A 455 52.96 -11.30 -2.72
C SER A 455 53.80 -11.98 -1.60
N LYS A 456 53.17 -12.69 -0.71
CA LYS A 456 53.86 -13.45 0.36
C LYS A 456 54.21 -14.89 -0.01
N ILE A 457 53.68 -15.41 -1.12
CA ILE A 457 53.99 -16.75 -1.62
C ILE A 457 55.35 -16.72 -2.39
N GLU A 458 55.70 -15.60 -2.97
CA GLU A 458 56.94 -15.39 -3.75
C GLU A 458 58.18 -15.08 -2.87
N THR A 459 58.00 -14.87 -1.58
CA THR A 459 59.06 -14.63 -0.60
C THR A 459 59.21 -15.82 0.37
#